data_d3c699fde56bf19e7a38e3065231a9ea
#
_entry.id   d3c699fde56bf19e7a38e3065231a9ea
#
_cell.length_a   1.000
_cell.length_b   1.000
_cell.length_c   1.000
_cell.angle_alpha   90.00
_cell.angle_beta   90.00
_cell.angle_gamma   90.00
#
_symmetry.space_group_name_H-M   'P 1'
#
loop_
_entity.id
_entity.type
_entity.pdbx_description
1 polymer ?
#
loop_
_entity_poly.entity_id
_entity_poly.type
_entity_poly.pdbx_seq_one_letter_code
_entity_poly.pdbx_strand_id
1 'polypeptide(L)'
;MVLMIVFYQYLIGVMGKHEPELLKVKVDLEFNRLFDRTLLKAQIHGNRFFQSLDKYFFETHFYQKYRGMINLVFWPCMFILITYLFPNSIYILSAILIVVLLMYFAASIIIRYEKRKNGQEFEDDSALLFLPYRLIKRTLNNSRLYNHHPRMVTALLAFISVCLVGMYLEQPLMLHHPWVIGHRGSIYGVENTDGAIMTAADKGADYAEIDVQLSKDGVPVVIHDADLSRLAHKDEKVKNMTAKQLSETLVYHNEYTDKIPTLDHLIKKLKKNSTKMGLLIELKVEGGNGEKLAKKIIDVIEKNDYQKQAIYMSLDLDTVQYLQSQRPEWWIGYCIYGSAGDIEGSLWNQGIDFLAIEENRATVSFVEKANRNWVPVYVWTVDDESRMIQYLELGVSGIITNYPNRGRKAVDKFKENNYQYYYHHGSGYPDS
;
A
#
# COMPACT_ATOMS: atom_id res chain seq x y z
N MET A 1 -17.91 -6.48 18.98
CA MET A 1 -18.56 -7.77 19.29
C MET A 1 -19.98 -7.59 19.82
N VAL A 2 -20.23 -6.86 20.91
CA VAL A 2 -21.60 -6.65 21.47
C VAL A 2 -22.56 -6.03 20.46
N LEU A 3 -22.16 -4.96 19.75
CA LEU A 3 -22.97 -4.31 18.71
C LEU A 3 -23.32 -5.26 17.54
N MET A 4 -22.42 -6.16 17.18
CA MET A 4 -22.65 -7.16 16.13
C MET A 4 -23.65 -8.24 16.59
N ILE A 5 -23.57 -8.66 17.85
CA ILE A 5 -24.52 -9.60 18.43
C ILE A 5 -25.92 -8.96 18.50
N VAL A 6 -25.98 -7.69 18.89
CA VAL A 6 -27.22 -6.90 18.93
C VAL A 6 -27.82 -6.75 17.52
N PHE A 7 -26.96 -6.43 16.54
CA PHE A 7 -27.39 -6.29 15.15
C PHE A 7 -27.85 -7.61 14.53
N TYR A 8 -27.16 -8.70 14.81
CA TYR A 8 -27.53 -10.05 14.36
C TYR A 8 -28.86 -10.51 14.98
N GLN A 9 -29.06 -10.27 16.30
CA GLN A 9 -30.32 -10.52 16.99
C GLN A 9 -31.46 -9.69 16.43
N TYR A 10 -31.18 -8.44 16.09
CA TYR A 10 -32.14 -7.54 15.46
C TYR A 10 -32.55 -8.07 14.06
N LEU A 11 -31.57 -8.49 13.24
CA LEU A 11 -31.81 -9.11 11.93
C LEU A 11 -32.69 -10.37 12.03
N ILE A 12 -32.40 -11.26 12.98
CA ILE A 12 -33.19 -12.47 13.22
C ILE A 12 -34.62 -12.12 13.69
N GLY A 13 -34.74 -11.12 14.56
CA GLY A 13 -36.06 -10.64 15.04
C GLY A 13 -36.90 -10.08 13.90
N VAL A 14 -36.29 -9.29 13.01
CA VAL A 14 -36.94 -8.71 11.82
C VAL A 14 -37.33 -9.81 10.83
N MET A 15 -36.43 -10.76 10.55
CA MET A 15 -36.71 -11.89 9.64
C MET A 15 -37.83 -12.78 10.20
N GLY A 16 -37.82 -13.03 11.50
CA GLY A 16 -38.88 -13.84 12.14
C GLY A 16 -40.24 -13.18 12.15
N LYS A 17 -40.30 -11.84 12.16
CA LYS A 17 -41.56 -11.08 12.16
C LYS A 17 -42.18 -10.96 10.77
N HIS A 18 -41.35 -10.87 9.74
CA HIS A 18 -41.78 -10.69 8.35
C HIS A 18 -41.83 -11.98 7.52
N GLU A 19 -41.13 -13.04 7.94
CA GLU A 19 -41.15 -14.34 7.32
C GLU A 19 -41.16 -15.50 8.35
N PRO A 20 -42.28 -15.71 9.03
CA PRO A 20 -42.37 -16.76 10.07
C PRO A 20 -42.13 -18.16 9.52
N GLU A 21 -42.27 -18.38 8.22
CA GLU A 21 -41.99 -19.68 7.59
C GLU A 21 -40.50 -19.97 7.41
N LEU A 22 -39.64 -18.95 7.29
CA LEU A 22 -38.19 -19.11 7.28
C LEU A 22 -37.66 -19.60 8.64
N LEU A 23 -38.32 -19.25 9.73
CA LEU A 23 -38.02 -19.75 11.07
C LEU A 23 -38.65 -21.12 11.36
N LYS A 24 -39.65 -21.52 10.61
CA LYS A 24 -40.28 -22.86 10.69
C LYS A 24 -39.48 -23.95 9.98
N VAL A 25 -38.56 -23.61 9.11
CA VAL A 25 -37.55 -24.57 8.65
C VAL A 25 -36.75 -24.96 9.88
N LYS A 26 -37.06 -26.14 10.41
CA LYS A 26 -36.30 -26.80 11.47
C LYS A 26 -34.89 -27.10 10.98
N VAL A 27 -34.10 -26.11 10.77
CA VAL A 27 -32.69 -26.18 11.10
C VAL A 27 -32.72 -26.09 12.63
N ASP A 28 -32.75 -27.24 13.27
CA ASP A 28 -32.50 -27.40 14.70
C ASP A 28 -31.06 -27.00 14.95
N LEU A 29 -30.76 -25.75 14.68
CA LEU A 29 -29.49 -25.15 15.06
C LEU A 29 -29.62 -25.04 16.58
N GLU A 30 -28.88 -25.89 17.30
CA GLU A 30 -28.57 -25.71 18.72
C GLU A 30 -28.21 -24.27 19.04
N PHE A 31 -27.78 -23.52 18.05
CA PHE A 31 -27.54 -22.09 18.04
C PHE A 31 -28.80 -21.28 18.46
N ASN A 32 -29.99 -21.60 17.98
CA ASN A 32 -31.19 -20.92 18.42
C ASN A 32 -31.53 -21.23 19.89
N ARG A 33 -31.27 -22.45 20.37
CA ARG A 33 -31.43 -22.80 21.80
C ARG A 33 -30.43 -22.09 22.70
N LEU A 34 -29.19 -21.88 22.23
CA LEU A 34 -28.18 -21.15 22.98
C LEU A 34 -28.53 -19.66 23.06
N PHE A 35 -29.05 -19.07 22.00
CA PHE A 35 -29.49 -17.68 21.95
C PHE A 35 -30.80 -17.42 22.68
N ASP A 36 -31.74 -18.36 22.65
CA ASP A 36 -33.02 -18.25 23.40
C ASP A 36 -32.83 -18.24 24.91
N ARG A 37 -31.72 -18.77 25.41
CA ARG A 37 -31.36 -18.81 26.83
C ARG A 37 -30.51 -17.63 27.30
N THR A 38 -30.07 -16.73 26.42
CA THR A 38 -29.17 -15.66 26.81
C THR A 38 -29.93 -14.44 27.34
N LEU A 39 -29.41 -13.83 28.41
CA LEU A 39 -29.82 -12.54 28.97
C LEU A 39 -29.97 -11.42 27.93
N LEU A 40 -29.27 -11.53 26.81
CA LEU A 40 -29.28 -10.56 25.74
C LEU A 40 -30.66 -10.46 25.04
N LYS A 41 -31.36 -11.60 24.84
CA LYS A 41 -32.68 -11.62 24.22
C LYS A 41 -33.72 -10.93 25.13
N ALA A 42 -33.63 -11.17 26.43
CA ALA A 42 -34.48 -10.52 27.40
C ALA A 42 -34.24 -9.00 27.50
N GLN A 43 -32.96 -8.56 27.37
CA GLN A 43 -32.64 -7.14 27.36
C GLN A 43 -33.06 -6.43 26.07
N ILE A 44 -32.94 -7.07 24.92
CA ILE A 44 -33.32 -6.48 23.62
C ILE A 44 -34.85 -6.40 23.51
N HIS A 45 -35.59 -7.46 23.89
CA HIS A 45 -37.06 -7.47 23.85
C HIS A 45 -37.69 -6.57 24.91
N GLY A 46 -37.03 -6.38 26.04
CA GLY A 46 -37.49 -5.47 27.12
C GLY A 46 -37.11 -4.01 26.92
N ASN A 47 -36.21 -3.70 25.96
CA ASN A 47 -35.72 -2.34 25.81
C ASN A 47 -36.67 -1.50 24.93
N ARG A 48 -37.36 -0.53 25.55
CA ARG A 48 -38.31 0.41 24.89
C ARG A 48 -37.66 1.20 23.75
N PHE A 49 -36.33 1.44 23.81
CA PHE A 49 -35.60 2.15 22.76
C PHE A 49 -35.58 1.35 21.45
N PHE A 50 -35.26 0.06 21.51
CA PHE A 50 -35.26 -0.80 20.33
C PHE A 50 -36.66 -1.06 19.78
N GLN A 51 -37.68 -1.17 20.66
CA GLN A 51 -39.08 -1.25 20.24
C GLN A 51 -39.56 0.02 19.56
N SER A 52 -39.12 1.20 20.03
CA SER A 52 -39.41 2.49 19.40
C SER A 52 -38.71 2.66 18.06
N LEU A 53 -37.48 2.21 17.95
CA LEU A 53 -36.73 2.18 16.69
C LEU A 53 -37.36 1.26 15.65
N ASP A 54 -37.78 0.05 16.07
CA ASP A 54 -38.47 -0.90 15.21
C ASP A 54 -39.77 -0.30 14.67
N LYS A 55 -40.61 0.27 15.55
CA LYS A 55 -41.83 0.94 15.16
C LYS A 55 -41.61 2.14 14.26
N TYR A 56 -40.63 2.98 14.56
CA TYR A 56 -40.38 4.20 13.80
C TYR A 56 -39.80 3.91 12.42
N PHE A 57 -38.83 3.01 12.32
CA PHE A 57 -38.15 2.74 11.05
C PHE A 57 -38.89 1.76 10.13
N PHE A 58 -39.58 0.76 10.69
CA PHE A 58 -40.14 -0.32 9.88
C PHE A 58 -41.66 -0.23 9.68
N GLU A 59 -42.40 0.44 10.58
CA GLU A 59 -43.85 0.59 10.48
C GLU A 59 -44.26 1.89 9.78
N THR A 60 -43.37 2.85 9.56
CA THR A 60 -43.74 4.12 8.91
C THR A 60 -43.95 3.94 7.40
N HIS A 61 -45.01 4.57 6.88
CA HIS A 61 -45.32 4.56 5.46
C HIS A 61 -44.16 5.11 4.61
N PHE A 62 -43.39 6.06 5.15
CA PHE A 62 -42.19 6.62 4.51
C PHE A 62 -41.13 5.56 4.32
N TYR A 63 -40.78 4.76 5.35
CA TYR A 63 -39.82 3.70 5.24
C TYR A 63 -40.25 2.62 4.23
N GLN A 64 -41.50 2.17 4.29
CA GLN A 64 -42.04 1.18 3.37
C GLN A 64 -41.95 1.65 1.91
N LYS A 65 -42.26 2.95 1.66
CA LYS A 65 -42.20 3.55 0.33
C LYS A 65 -40.81 3.68 -0.23
N TYR A 66 -39.85 4.11 0.63
CA TYR A 66 -38.48 4.41 0.22
C TYR A 66 -37.45 3.37 0.67
N ARG A 67 -37.90 2.24 1.22
CA ARG A 67 -37.05 1.16 1.79
C ARG A 67 -35.88 0.78 0.89
N GLY A 68 -36.13 0.64 -0.39
CA GLY A 68 -35.08 0.27 -1.36
C GLY A 68 -33.97 1.32 -1.47
N MET A 69 -34.35 2.60 -1.53
CA MET A 69 -33.40 3.71 -1.65
C MET A 69 -32.67 3.96 -0.32
N ILE A 70 -33.40 3.89 0.80
CA ILE A 70 -32.79 4.04 2.13
C ILE A 70 -31.74 2.96 2.37
N ASN A 71 -32.04 1.70 2.07
CA ASN A 71 -31.11 0.61 2.26
C ASN A 71 -29.91 0.66 1.27
N LEU A 72 -30.14 1.13 0.04
CA LEU A 72 -29.08 1.30 -0.95
C LEU A 72 -28.03 2.33 -0.50
N VAL A 73 -28.44 3.35 0.23
CA VAL A 73 -27.53 4.40 0.74
C VAL A 73 -27.01 4.06 2.13
N PHE A 74 -27.90 3.60 3.03
CA PHE A 74 -27.57 3.34 4.43
C PHE A 74 -26.47 2.28 4.60
N TRP A 75 -26.59 1.14 3.92
CA TRP A 75 -25.64 0.04 4.10
C TRP A 75 -24.24 0.34 3.60
N PRO A 76 -24.05 0.94 2.41
CA PRO A 76 -22.72 1.40 2.00
C PRO A 76 -22.14 2.47 2.94
N CYS A 77 -22.96 3.43 3.38
CA CYS A 77 -22.50 4.46 4.32
C CYS A 77 -22.10 3.86 5.68
N MET A 78 -22.87 2.91 6.20
CA MET A 78 -22.53 2.19 7.42
C MET A 78 -21.27 1.35 7.27
N PHE A 79 -21.10 0.70 6.12
CA PHE A 79 -19.91 -0.07 5.83
C PHE A 79 -18.67 0.85 5.79
N ILE A 80 -18.74 1.96 5.07
CA ILE A 80 -17.67 2.98 4.99
C ILE A 80 -17.38 3.54 6.39
N LEU A 81 -18.40 3.87 7.17
CA LEU A 81 -18.23 4.41 8.52
C LEU A 81 -17.54 3.39 9.45
N ILE A 82 -17.95 2.14 9.41
CA ILE A 82 -17.35 1.08 10.23
C ILE A 82 -15.89 0.83 9.83
N THR A 83 -15.60 0.82 8.54
CA THR A 83 -14.22 0.64 8.05
C THR A 83 -13.34 1.83 8.36
N TYR A 84 -13.89 3.04 8.37
CA TYR A 84 -13.18 4.25 8.75
C TYR A 84 -12.87 4.29 10.26
N LEU A 85 -13.85 3.94 11.10
CA LEU A 85 -13.69 3.96 12.57
C LEU A 85 -12.83 2.81 13.09
N PHE A 86 -12.82 1.67 12.39
CA PHE A 86 -12.13 0.44 12.80
C PHE A 86 -11.36 -0.19 11.64
N PRO A 87 -10.28 0.44 11.17
CA PRO A 87 -9.57 -0.02 9.97
C PRO A 87 -9.05 -1.46 10.09
N ASN A 88 -8.65 -1.89 11.29
CA ASN A 88 -8.17 -3.27 11.53
C ASN A 88 -9.31 -4.31 11.64
N SER A 89 -10.56 -3.88 11.75
CA SER A 89 -11.71 -4.79 11.81
C SER A 89 -12.28 -5.16 10.44
N ILE A 90 -11.80 -4.55 9.37
CA ILE A 90 -12.31 -4.76 8.01
C ILE A 90 -12.22 -6.23 7.58
N TYR A 91 -11.13 -6.91 7.94
CA TYR A 91 -10.94 -8.34 7.61
C TYR A 91 -11.91 -9.23 8.36
N ILE A 92 -12.09 -8.96 9.66
CA ILE A 92 -13.03 -9.71 10.51
C ILE A 92 -14.46 -9.45 10.05
N LEU A 93 -14.80 -8.20 9.75
CA LEU A 93 -16.12 -7.83 9.24
C LEU A 93 -16.39 -8.43 7.87
N SER A 94 -15.40 -8.42 6.97
CA SER A 94 -15.51 -9.02 5.63
C SER A 94 -15.65 -10.54 5.73
N ALA A 95 -14.86 -11.20 6.56
CA ALA A 95 -14.98 -12.65 6.80
C ALA A 95 -16.34 -13.03 7.37
N ILE A 96 -16.83 -12.28 8.37
CA ILE A 96 -18.17 -12.49 8.94
C ILE A 96 -19.26 -12.26 7.91
N LEU A 97 -19.14 -11.19 7.10
CA LEU A 97 -20.11 -10.90 6.04
C LEU A 97 -20.14 -12.03 5.01
N ILE A 98 -18.97 -12.53 4.59
CA ILE A 98 -18.86 -13.66 3.66
C ILE A 98 -19.51 -14.91 4.25
N VAL A 99 -19.23 -15.23 5.52
CA VAL A 99 -19.83 -16.40 6.19
C VAL A 99 -21.34 -16.25 6.28
N VAL A 100 -21.84 -15.07 6.65
CA VAL A 100 -23.29 -14.78 6.72
C VAL A 100 -23.92 -14.92 5.34
N LEU A 101 -23.30 -14.39 4.29
CA LEU A 101 -23.79 -14.52 2.90
C LEU A 101 -23.79 -15.97 2.43
N LEU A 102 -22.75 -16.75 2.74
CA LEU A 102 -22.67 -18.18 2.40
C LEU A 102 -23.73 -19.01 3.14
N MET A 103 -23.91 -18.77 4.45
CA MET A 103 -24.95 -19.42 5.24
C MET A 103 -26.35 -19.11 4.70
N TYR A 104 -26.56 -17.84 4.34
CA TYR A 104 -27.82 -17.40 3.76
C TYR A 104 -28.07 -18.00 2.38
N PHE A 105 -27.04 -18.06 1.53
CA PHE A 105 -27.13 -18.70 0.22
C PHE A 105 -27.46 -20.19 0.35
N ALA A 106 -26.81 -20.89 1.29
CA ALA A 106 -27.11 -22.30 1.60
C ALA A 106 -28.56 -22.49 2.10
N ALA A 107 -28.99 -21.66 3.03
CA ALA A 107 -30.38 -21.69 3.53
C ALA A 107 -31.40 -21.45 2.41
N SER A 108 -31.11 -20.50 1.52
CA SER A 108 -31.93 -20.19 0.34
C SER A 108 -32.07 -21.38 -0.61
N ILE A 109 -30.98 -22.13 -0.84
CA ILE A 109 -30.99 -23.34 -1.68
C ILE A 109 -31.85 -24.43 -1.02
N ILE A 110 -31.68 -24.65 0.30
CA ILE A 110 -32.42 -25.67 1.04
C ILE A 110 -33.93 -25.36 1.01
N ILE A 111 -34.31 -24.11 1.25
CA ILE A 111 -35.71 -23.66 1.22
C ILE A 111 -36.32 -23.84 -0.17
N ARG A 112 -35.57 -23.48 -1.23
CA ARG A 112 -36.02 -23.68 -2.63
C ARG A 112 -36.19 -25.16 -2.96
N TYR A 113 -35.29 -25.99 -2.49
CA TYR A 113 -35.36 -27.43 -2.67
C TYR A 113 -36.58 -28.02 -1.98
N GLU A 114 -36.85 -27.66 -0.72
CA GLU A 114 -38.01 -28.15 0.04
C GLU A 114 -39.33 -27.66 -0.55
N LYS A 115 -39.46 -26.39 -0.91
CA LYS A 115 -40.67 -25.85 -1.55
C LYS A 115 -40.95 -26.55 -2.88
N ARG A 116 -39.93 -26.83 -3.71
CA ARG A 116 -40.05 -27.62 -4.94
C ARG A 116 -40.54 -29.06 -4.69
N LYS A 117 -39.98 -29.68 -3.66
CA LYS A 117 -40.37 -31.04 -3.25
C LYS A 117 -41.83 -31.12 -2.81
N ASN A 118 -42.33 -30.06 -2.18
CA ASN A 118 -43.70 -29.98 -1.65
C ASN A 118 -44.72 -29.39 -2.66
N GLY A 119 -44.32 -29.13 -3.92
CA GLY A 119 -45.21 -28.62 -4.97
C GLY A 119 -45.72 -27.20 -4.74
N GLN A 120 -45.05 -26.40 -3.86
CA GLN A 120 -45.41 -25.03 -3.60
C GLN A 120 -44.77 -24.09 -4.60
N GLU A 121 -45.55 -23.17 -5.19
CA GLU A 121 -45.06 -22.09 -5.99
C GLU A 121 -44.28 -21.06 -5.12
N PHE A 122 -43.19 -20.58 -5.69
CA PHE A 122 -42.31 -19.61 -5.02
C PHE A 122 -42.80 -18.18 -5.27
N GLU A 123 -43.56 -17.61 -4.35
CA GLU A 123 -43.74 -16.17 -4.35
C GLU A 123 -42.44 -15.47 -3.97
N ASP A 124 -41.96 -14.62 -4.85
CA ASP A 124 -40.61 -14.01 -4.83
C ASP A 124 -40.51 -12.86 -3.82
N ASP A 125 -41.33 -12.88 -2.76
CA ASP A 125 -41.48 -11.78 -1.80
C ASP A 125 -40.57 -11.83 -0.58
N SER A 126 -39.60 -12.71 -0.60
CA SER A 126 -38.69 -12.91 0.51
C SER A 126 -37.64 -11.82 0.68
N ALA A 127 -37.46 -11.47 1.91
CA ALA A 127 -36.35 -10.91 2.68
C ALA A 127 -35.49 -9.73 2.20
N LEU A 128 -35.24 -8.88 3.16
CA LEU A 128 -34.40 -7.67 3.14
C LEU A 128 -32.98 -7.90 2.58
N LEU A 129 -32.45 -9.11 2.75
CA LEU A 129 -31.09 -9.48 2.32
C LEU A 129 -30.97 -9.67 0.80
N PHE A 130 -32.06 -10.01 0.12
CA PHE A 130 -32.10 -10.09 -1.36
C PHE A 130 -32.44 -8.77 -2.03
N LEU A 131 -32.58 -7.70 -1.25
CA LEU A 131 -32.92 -6.40 -1.81
C LEU A 131 -31.91 -5.93 -2.87
N PRO A 132 -30.59 -6.03 -2.66
CA PRO A 132 -29.62 -5.70 -3.73
C PRO A 132 -29.81 -6.55 -4.97
N TYR A 133 -30.03 -7.85 -4.81
CA TYR A 133 -30.27 -8.76 -5.92
C TYR A 133 -31.58 -8.44 -6.66
N ARG A 134 -32.65 -8.12 -5.94
CA ARG A 134 -33.93 -7.73 -6.57
C ARG A 134 -33.85 -6.38 -7.27
N LEU A 135 -33.17 -5.39 -6.68
CA LEU A 135 -32.94 -4.12 -7.32
C LEU A 135 -32.12 -4.30 -8.61
N ILE A 136 -31.03 -5.07 -8.55
CA ILE A 136 -30.22 -5.39 -9.70
C ILE A 136 -31.07 -6.16 -10.72
N LYS A 137 -31.79 -7.22 -10.32
CA LYS A 137 -32.66 -8.00 -11.20
C LYS A 137 -33.78 -7.16 -11.81
N ARG A 138 -34.44 -6.29 -11.02
CA ARG A 138 -35.47 -5.37 -11.52
C ARG A 138 -34.91 -4.35 -12.50
N THR A 139 -33.76 -3.76 -12.19
CA THR A 139 -33.08 -2.81 -13.06
C THR A 139 -32.62 -3.51 -14.34
N LEU A 140 -32.06 -4.71 -14.23
CA LEU A 140 -31.64 -5.52 -15.38
C LEU A 140 -32.83 -5.93 -16.23
N ASN A 141 -33.92 -6.40 -15.64
CA ASN A 141 -35.14 -6.81 -16.36
C ASN A 141 -35.78 -5.62 -17.10
N ASN A 142 -35.65 -4.41 -16.59
CA ASN A 142 -36.11 -3.19 -17.26
C ASN A 142 -35.11 -2.66 -18.30
N SER A 143 -33.91 -3.23 -18.37
CA SER A 143 -32.89 -2.83 -19.32
C SER A 143 -33.09 -3.53 -20.67
N ARG A 144 -33.23 -2.74 -21.75
CA ARG A 144 -33.27 -3.28 -23.12
C ARG A 144 -32.03 -4.13 -23.44
N LEU A 145 -30.86 -3.68 -22.95
CA LEU A 145 -29.58 -4.38 -23.18
C LEU A 145 -29.57 -5.76 -22.51
N TYR A 146 -30.03 -5.87 -21.27
CA TYR A 146 -30.11 -7.14 -20.56
C TYR A 146 -31.11 -8.09 -21.21
N ASN A 147 -32.27 -7.58 -21.63
CA ASN A 147 -33.29 -8.42 -22.28
C ASN A 147 -32.84 -8.99 -23.62
N HIS A 148 -31.99 -8.26 -24.37
CA HIS A 148 -31.43 -8.74 -25.64
C HIS A 148 -30.19 -9.60 -25.46
N HIS A 149 -29.37 -9.31 -24.46
CA HIS A 149 -28.07 -9.96 -24.24
C HIS A 149 -27.81 -10.35 -22.78
N PRO A 150 -28.67 -11.15 -22.13
CA PRO A 150 -28.60 -11.41 -20.70
C PRO A 150 -27.28 -12.07 -20.28
N ARG A 151 -26.75 -13.01 -21.08
CA ARG A 151 -25.49 -13.70 -20.79
C ARG A 151 -24.30 -12.73 -20.84
N MET A 152 -24.27 -11.84 -21.82
CA MET A 152 -23.19 -10.85 -21.98
C MET A 152 -23.19 -9.85 -20.83
N VAL A 153 -24.36 -9.31 -20.45
CA VAL A 153 -24.46 -8.35 -19.33
C VAL A 153 -24.12 -9.02 -18.00
N THR A 154 -24.55 -10.25 -17.78
CA THR A 154 -24.19 -11.01 -16.56
C THR A 154 -22.69 -11.27 -16.49
N ALA A 155 -22.07 -11.68 -17.61
CA ALA A 155 -20.62 -11.89 -17.68
C ALA A 155 -19.84 -10.59 -17.42
N LEU A 156 -20.29 -9.46 -18.00
CA LEU A 156 -19.68 -8.15 -17.78
C LEU A 156 -19.79 -7.71 -16.31
N LEU A 157 -20.96 -7.88 -15.70
CA LEU A 157 -21.16 -7.54 -14.29
C LEU A 157 -20.32 -8.45 -13.37
N ALA A 158 -20.23 -9.75 -13.68
CA ALA A 158 -19.35 -10.66 -12.95
C ALA A 158 -17.87 -10.23 -13.09
N PHE A 159 -17.43 -9.89 -14.28
CA PHE A 159 -16.08 -9.39 -14.54
C PHE A 159 -15.80 -8.10 -13.77
N ILE A 160 -16.70 -7.10 -13.83
CA ILE A 160 -16.57 -5.85 -13.05
C ILE A 160 -16.52 -6.14 -11.55
N SER A 161 -17.37 -7.07 -11.06
CA SER A 161 -17.36 -7.45 -9.64
C SER A 161 -16.03 -8.10 -9.23
N VAL A 162 -15.48 -8.98 -10.08
CA VAL A 162 -14.16 -9.59 -9.85
C VAL A 162 -13.07 -8.53 -9.85
N CYS A 163 -13.10 -7.59 -10.81
CA CYS A 163 -12.15 -6.47 -10.85
C CYS A 163 -12.26 -5.57 -9.59
N LEU A 164 -13.48 -5.22 -9.17
CA LEU A 164 -13.70 -4.41 -7.98
C LEU A 164 -13.26 -5.15 -6.70
N VAL A 165 -13.54 -6.45 -6.60
CA VAL A 165 -13.07 -7.29 -5.49
C VAL A 165 -11.55 -7.42 -5.57
N GLY A 166 -10.98 -7.61 -6.75
CA GLY A 166 -9.53 -7.62 -6.97
C GLY A 166 -8.90 -6.30 -6.52
N MET A 167 -9.41 -5.17 -7.01
CA MET A 167 -8.93 -3.83 -6.59
C MET A 167 -9.11 -3.59 -5.08
N TYR A 168 -10.13 -4.16 -4.45
CA TYR A 168 -10.36 -4.05 -3.02
C TYR A 168 -9.46 -4.98 -2.21
N LEU A 169 -9.18 -6.19 -2.72
CA LEU A 169 -8.25 -7.15 -2.10
C LEU A 169 -6.79 -6.79 -2.39
N GLU A 170 -6.52 -6.15 -3.52
CA GLU A 170 -5.27 -5.50 -3.86
C GLU A 170 -5.08 -4.14 -3.16
N GLN A 171 -6.03 -3.72 -2.32
CA GLN A 171 -5.70 -2.68 -1.35
C GLN A 171 -4.52 -3.18 -0.53
N PRO A 172 -3.37 -2.62 -0.75
CA PRO A 172 -2.16 -3.23 -0.29
C PRO A 172 -2.12 -3.01 1.22
N LEU A 173 -2.14 -4.05 1.87
CA LEU A 173 -0.93 -4.26 2.64
C LEU A 173 0.19 -4.19 1.61
N MET A 174 0.87 -3.05 1.52
CA MET A 174 1.96 -2.83 0.57
C MET A 174 3.11 -3.76 0.94
N LEU A 175 2.92 -5.05 0.70
CA LEU A 175 3.97 -6.05 0.80
C LEU A 175 4.64 -6.10 -0.57
N HIS A 176 5.22 -4.98 -0.90
CA HIS A 176 6.24 -4.94 -1.91
C HIS A 176 7.37 -5.87 -1.48
N HIS A 177 8.05 -6.42 -2.46
CA HIS A 177 9.38 -6.95 -2.23
C HIS A 177 10.18 -5.81 -1.59
N PRO A 178 10.46 -5.85 -0.28
CA PRO A 178 11.19 -4.75 0.31
C PRO A 178 12.59 -4.71 -0.28
N TRP A 179 13.02 -3.54 -0.69
CA TRP A 179 14.32 -3.35 -1.28
C TRP A 179 15.41 -3.23 -0.23
N VAL A 180 16.53 -3.83 -0.54
CA VAL A 180 17.79 -3.60 0.16
C VAL A 180 18.56 -2.55 -0.61
N ILE A 181 18.78 -1.40 0.01
CA ILE A 181 19.43 -0.25 -0.58
C ILE A 181 20.75 0.00 0.14
N GLY A 182 21.86 -0.09 -0.56
CA GLY A 182 23.18 0.16 0.02
C GLY A 182 23.44 1.65 0.15
N HIS A 183 23.48 2.18 1.39
CA HIS A 183 23.75 3.58 1.71
C HIS A 183 25.12 4.00 1.22
N ARG A 184 25.17 4.96 0.30
CA ARG A 184 26.40 5.40 -0.39
C ARG A 184 27.21 4.23 -0.98
N GLY A 185 26.49 3.19 -1.41
CA GLY A 185 27.03 1.89 -1.78
C GLY A 185 27.08 0.91 -0.60
N SER A 186 28.22 0.81 0.06
CA SER A 186 28.40 -0.06 1.24
C SER A 186 29.61 0.37 2.06
N ILE A 187 29.64 -0.06 3.33
CA ILE A 187 30.79 0.18 4.21
C ILE A 187 32.06 -0.59 3.80
N TYR A 188 31.92 -1.54 2.86
CA TYR A 188 33.01 -2.37 2.34
C TYR A 188 33.80 -1.69 1.22
N GLY A 189 33.89 -0.39 1.24
CA GLY A 189 34.62 0.48 0.34
C GLY A 189 34.59 1.91 0.83
N VAL A 190 35.14 2.84 0.05
CA VAL A 190 34.95 4.26 0.33
C VAL A 190 33.58 4.66 -0.17
N GLU A 191 32.78 5.31 0.68
CA GLU A 191 31.42 5.75 0.34
C GLU A 191 31.37 6.52 -1.00
N ASN A 192 30.28 6.35 -1.74
CA ASN A 192 30.07 7.08 -3.01
C ASN A 192 31.13 6.81 -4.10
N THR A 193 31.86 5.71 -4.01
CA THR A 193 32.85 5.33 -5.02
C THR A 193 32.47 4.06 -5.76
N ASP A 194 33.13 3.83 -6.86
CA ASP A 194 32.94 2.61 -7.66
C ASP A 194 33.09 1.34 -6.83
N GLY A 195 34.10 1.30 -5.93
CA GLY A 195 34.36 0.15 -5.07
C GLY A 195 33.20 -0.17 -4.11
N ALA A 196 32.72 0.82 -3.39
CA ALA A 196 31.60 0.66 -2.46
C ALA A 196 30.32 0.23 -3.16
N ILE A 197 30.04 0.81 -4.34
CA ILE A 197 28.83 0.56 -5.11
C ILE A 197 28.85 -0.85 -5.73
N MET A 198 29.96 -1.25 -6.32
CA MET A 198 30.12 -2.62 -6.85
C MET A 198 30.01 -3.67 -5.74
N THR A 199 30.61 -3.38 -4.58
CA THR A 199 30.51 -4.29 -3.42
C THR A 199 29.08 -4.37 -2.90
N ALA A 200 28.28 -3.28 -2.95
CA ALA A 200 26.87 -3.34 -2.60
C ALA A 200 26.10 -4.36 -3.47
N ALA A 201 26.37 -4.37 -4.78
CA ALA A 201 25.79 -5.36 -5.70
C ALA A 201 26.20 -6.80 -5.32
N ASP A 202 27.48 -7.04 -5.07
CA ASP A 202 27.98 -8.35 -4.66
C ASP A 202 27.40 -8.83 -3.30
N LYS A 203 27.00 -7.89 -2.45
CA LYS A 203 26.36 -8.14 -1.14
C LYS A 203 24.84 -8.19 -1.21
N GLY A 204 24.26 -8.18 -2.42
CA GLY A 204 22.84 -8.43 -2.64
C GLY A 204 21.95 -7.20 -2.45
N ALA A 205 22.46 -6.00 -2.63
CA ALA A 205 21.64 -4.80 -2.74
C ALA A 205 20.79 -4.82 -4.02
N ASP A 206 19.53 -4.36 -3.92
CA ASP A 206 18.66 -4.13 -5.07
C ASP A 206 18.99 -2.78 -5.72
N TYR A 207 19.36 -1.80 -4.89
CA TYR A 207 19.82 -0.46 -5.30
C TYR A 207 21.05 -0.07 -4.49
N ALA A 208 21.92 0.74 -5.06
CA ALA A 208 22.90 1.52 -4.31
C ALA A 208 22.41 2.96 -4.25
N GLU A 209 22.29 3.48 -3.05
CA GLU A 209 22.06 4.91 -2.84
C GLU A 209 23.37 5.66 -3.05
N ILE A 210 23.28 6.80 -3.72
CA ILE A 210 24.42 7.68 -4.04
C ILE A 210 24.02 9.15 -3.93
N ASP A 211 24.95 9.97 -3.46
CA ASP A 211 24.80 11.42 -3.37
C ASP A 211 25.43 12.11 -4.59
N VAL A 212 24.69 12.95 -5.28
CA VAL A 212 25.18 13.64 -6.49
C VAL A 212 25.16 15.15 -6.32
N GLN A 213 26.29 15.78 -6.60
CA GLN A 213 26.51 17.22 -6.60
C GLN A 213 27.07 17.72 -7.94
N LEU A 214 27.08 19.05 -8.15
CA LEU A 214 27.74 19.65 -9.30
C LEU A 214 29.17 20.07 -8.99
N SER A 215 30.10 19.66 -9.84
CA SER A 215 31.44 20.23 -9.91
C SER A 215 31.45 21.70 -10.39
N LYS A 216 32.59 22.39 -10.32
CA LYS A 216 32.78 23.76 -10.83
C LYS A 216 32.35 23.94 -12.28
N ASP A 217 32.65 22.95 -13.11
CA ASP A 217 32.33 22.92 -14.55
C ASP A 217 30.95 22.33 -14.84
N GLY A 218 30.11 22.12 -13.79
CA GLY A 218 28.71 21.71 -13.93
C GLY A 218 28.52 20.25 -14.32
N VAL A 219 29.46 19.38 -14.03
CA VAL A 219 29.37 17.93 -14.24
C VAL A 219 28.85 17.27 -12.94
N PRO A 220 27.85 16.35 -13.00
CA PRO A 220 27.42 15.58 -11.86
C PRO A 220 28.53 14.65 -11.35
N VAL A 221 28.91 14.79 -10.10
CA VAL A 221 29.92 13.98 -9.39
C VAL A 221 29.31 13.30 -8.18
N VAL A 222 29.79 12.13 -7.83
CA VAL A 222 29.19 11.30 -6.76
C VAL A 222 29.98 11.49 -5.48
N ILE A 223 29.43 12.30 -4.57
CA ILE A 223 30.02 12.62 -3.27
C ILE A 223 28.97 13.25 -2.35
N HIS A 224 29.01 12.91 -1.04
CA HIS A 224 28.07 13.41 -0.06
C HIS A 224 28.41 14.82 0.44
N ASP A 225 29.66 15.00 0.93
CA ASP A 225 30.06 16.23 1.59
C ASP A 225 30.28 17.37 0.59
N ALA A 226 29.99 18.59 1.00
CA ALA A 226 30.25 19.80 0.21
C ALA A 226 31.75 20.11 0.03
N ASP A 227 32.59 19.49 0.85
CA ASP A 227 34.06 19.63 0.81
C ASP A 227 34.78 18.28 0.94
N LEU A 228 36.09 18.31 0.78
CA LEU A 228 36.94 17.13 0.74
C LEU A 228 37.66 16.82 2.07
N SER A 229 37.35 17.56 3.13
CA SER A 229 38.10 17.48 4.39
C SER A 229 38.05 16.09 5.01
N ARG A 230 36.86 15.46 5.06
CA ARG A 230 36.68 14.15 5.68
C ARG A 230 37.27 12.99 4.88
N LEU A 231 37.02 12.98 3.58
CA LEU A 231 37.40 11.82 2.74
C LEU A 231 38.76 11.95 2.11
N ALA A 232 39.24 13.18 1.81
CA ALA A 232 40.50 13.38 1.11
C ALA A 232 41.54 14.19 1.91
N HIS A 233 41.19 14.61 3.15
CA HIS A 233 42.04 15.46 4.00
C HIS A 233 42.50 16.77 3.31
N LYS A 234 41.57 17.34 2.50
CA LYS A 234 41.80 18.60 1.77
C LYS A 234 40.73 19.61 2.11
N ASP A 235 41.14 20.84 2.41
CA ASP A 235 40.20 21.95 2.66
C ASP A 235 39.76 22.62 1.34
N GLU A 236 39.10 21.85 0.49
CA GLU A 236 38.65 22.27 -0.81
C GLU A 236 37.16 21.91 -0.98
N LYS A 237 36.38 22.83 -1.56
CA LYS A 237 34.94 22.61 -1.81
C LYS A 237 34.73 21.97 -3.17
N VAL A 238 33.83 21.00 -3.22
CA VAL A 238 33.46 20.27 -4.47
C VAL A 238 33.09 21.26 -5.58
N LYS A 239 32.29 22.27 -5.31
CA LYS A 239 31.84 23.29 -6.26
C LYS A 239 32.96 24.20 -6.82
N ASN A 240 34.14 24.17 -6.22
CA ASN A 240 35.28 24.94 -6.67
C ASN A 240 36.26 24.13 -7.52
N MET A 241 36.08 22.83 -7.62
CA MET A 241 36.94 21.89 -8.40
C MET A 241 36.23 21.40 -9.65
N THR A 242 36.99 21.25 -10.74
CA THR A 242 36.45 20.62 -11.94
C THR A 242 36.24 19.12 -11.75
N ALA A 243 35.37 18.52 -12.56
CA ALA A 243 35.14 17.08 -12.52
C ALA A 243 36.42 16.26 -12.72
N LYS A 244 37.31 16.73 -13.56
CA LYS A 244 38.65 16.12 -13.77
C LYS A 244 39.46 16.12 -12.47
N GLN A 245 39.60 17.28 -11.80
CA GLN A 245 40.32 17.38 -10.52
C GLN A 245 39.72 16.46 -9.46
N LEU A 246 38.39 16.41 -9.36
CA LEU A 246 37.68 15.51 -8.42
C LEU A 246 37.96 14.03 -8.75
N SER A 247 37.87 13.63 -10.01
CA SER A 247 38.10 12.24 -10.41
C SER A 247 39.59 11.78 -10.33
N GLU A 248 40.50 12.70 -10.17
CA GLU A 248 41.92 12.43 -9.87
C GLU A 248 42.19 12.43 -8.34
N THR A 249 41.25 12.92 -7.51
CA THR A 249 41.42 12.99 -6.08
C THR A 249 41.21 11.64 -5.44
N LEU A 250 42.16 11.21 -4.62
CA LEU A 250 42.07 10.01 -3.81
C LEU A 250 41.22 10.31 -2.56
N VAL A 251 40.31 9.40 -2.24
CA VAL A 251 39.49 9.39 -1.05
C VAL A 251 39.72 8.13 -0.22
N TYR A 252 39.58 8.25 1.07
CA TYR A 252 40.00 7.22 2.03
C TYR A 252 38.88 6.90 3.02
N HIS A 253 38.70 5.64 3.35
CA HIS A 253 37.87 5.18 4.44
C HIS A 253 38.46 3.88 5.01
N ASN A 254 38.92 3.90 6.26
CA ASN A 254 39.67 2.79 6.87
C ASN A 254 40.83 2.34 5.95
N GLU A 255 40.88 1.06 5.59
CA GLU A 255 41.88 0.47 4.68
C GLU A 255 41.59 0.70 3.19
N TYR A 256 40.43 1.25 2.86
CA TYR A 256 40.03 1.44 1.47
C TYR A 256 40.50 2.78 0.90
N THR A 257 40.90 2.75 -0.34
CA THR A 257 41.25 3.94 -1.12
C THR A 257 40.61 3.84 -2.50
N ASP A 258 39.98 4.93 -2.94
CA ASP A 258 39.35 5.01 -4.26
C ASP A 258 39.37 6.46 -4.78
N LYS A 259 38.65 6.75 -5.83
CA LYS A 259 38.50 8.08 -6.43
C LYS A 259 37.05 8.50 -6.51
N ILE A 260 36.80 9.80 -6.56
CA ILE A 260 35.48 10.38 -6.72
C ILE A 260 35.00 10.17 -8.15
N PRO A 261 33.98 9.37 -8.46
CA PRO A 261 33.49 9.17 -9.80
C PRO A 261 32.60 10.32 -10.28
N THR A 262 32.52 10.54 -11.58
CA THR A 262 31.38 11.23 -12.15
C THR A 262 30.20 10.26 -12.31
N LEU A 263 28.96 10.78 -12.29
CA LEU A 263 27.77 9.95 -12.50
C LEU A 263 27.80 9.20 -13.84
N ASP A 264 28.28 9.87 -14.92
CA ASP A 264 28.42 9.26 -16.25
C ASP A 264 29.41 8.08 -16.24
N HIS A 265 30.55 8.23 -15.53
CA HIS A 265 31.53 7.16 -15.37
C HIS A 265 30.96 5.96 -14.62
N LEU A 266 30.31 6.22 -13.47
CA LEU A 266 29.72 5.18 -12.63
C LEU A 266 28.68 4.35 -13.40
N ILE A 267 27.73 5.01 -14.09
CA ILE A 267 26.71 4.33 -14.88
C ILE A 267 27.33 3.46 -15.97
N LYS A 268 28.31 3.97 -16.69
CA LYS A 268 29.04 3.18 -17.72
C LYS A 268 29.72 1.96 -17.13
N LYS A 269 30.28 2.08 -15.94
CA LYS A 269 30.92 0.97 -15.24
C LYS A 269 29.91 -0.09 -14.80
N LEU A 270 28.75 0.31 -14.25
CA LEU A 270 27.66 -0.60 -13.89
C LEU A 270 27.13 -1.36 -15.12
N LYS A 271 26.89 -0.66 -16.24
CA LYS A 271 26.47 -1.28 -17.50
C LYS A 271 27.52 -2.26 -18.06
N LYS A 272 28.78 -1.89 -18.01
CA LYS A 272 29.90 -2.76 -18.47
C LYS A 272 29.96 -4.07 -17.68
N ASN A 273 29.67 -4.02 -16.39
CA ASN A 273 29.69 -5.19 -15.52
C ASN A 273 28.35 -5.95 -15.51
N SER A 274 27.38 -5.55 -16.36
CA SER A 274 26.04 -6.16 -16.45
C SER A 274 25.35 -6.28 -15.09
N THR A 275 25.55 -5.28 -14.23
CA THR A 275 24.99 -5.26 -12.88
C THR A 275 23.48 -5.05 -12.98
N LYS A 276 22.70 -5.93 -12.35
CA LYS A 276 21.25 -5.78 -12.27
C LYS A 276 20.81 -4.76 -11.22
N MET A 277 21.68 -4.42 -10.27
CA MET A 277 21.42 -3.45 -9.22
C MET A 277 21.18 -2.05 -9.82
N GLY A 278 20.13 -1.38 -9.35
CA GLY A 278 19.82 0.00 -9.72
C GLY A 278 20.55 1.04 -8.85
N LEU A 279 20.30 2.31 -9.15
CA LEU A 279 20.79 3.45 -8.35
C LEU A 279 19.61 4.22 -7.75
N LEU A 280 19.68 4.52 -6.44
CA LEU A 280 18.90 5.55 -5.78
C LEU A 280 19.76 6.82 -5.73
N ILE A 281 19.40 7.81 -6.53
CA ILE A 281 20.20 9.03 -6.71
C ILE A 281 19.64 10.15 -5.84
N GLU A 282 20.38 10.53 -4.79
CA GLU A 282 20.05 11.72 -4.02
C GLU A 282 20.62 12.97 -4.69
N LEU A 283 19.75 13.92 -5.03
CA LEU A 283 20.15 15.23 -5.54
C LEU A 283 20.52 16.15 -4.34
N LYS A 284 21.82 16.36 -4.14
CA LYS A 284 22.34 17.25 -3.07
C LYS A 284 22.33 18.69 -3.55
N VAL A 285 21.34 19.43 -3.12
CA VAL A 285 21.14 20.85 -3.50
C VAL A 285 22.00 21.76 -2.67
N GLU A 286 22.86 22.56 -3.30
CA GLU A 286 23.65 23.59 -2.68
C GLU A 286 23.33 24.98 -3.25
N GLY A 287 23.01 25.92 -2.38
CA GLY A 287 22.82 27.33 -2.79
C GLY A 287 21.74 27.53 -3.85
N GLY A 288 20.67 26.75 -3.83
CA GLY A 288 19.53 26.88 -4.75
C GLY A 288 19.80 26.38 -6.18
N ASN A 289 20.76 25.49 -6.37
CA ASN A 289 21.10 24.96 -7.69
C ASN A 289 20.28 23.72 -8.13
N GLY A 290 19.17 23.39 -7.44
CA GLY A 290 18.40 22.17 -7.62
C GLY A 290 17.95 21.92 -9.05
N GLU A 291 17.34 22.91 -9.72
CA GLU A 291 16.94 22.75 -11.13
C GLU A 291 18.12 22.49 -12.07
N LYS A 292 19.25 23.17 -11.85
CA LYS A 292 20.44 22.96 -12.68
C LYS A 292 21.00 21.55 -12.48
N LEU A 293 21.04 21.07 -11.23
CA LEU A 293 21.47 19.72 -10.89
C LEU A 293 20.53 18.68 -11.52
N ALA A 294 19.22 18.84 -11.37
CA ALA A 294 18.21 17.96 -11.96
C ALA A 294 18.36 17.87 -13.49
N LYS A 295 18.49 18.99 -14.19
CA LYS A 295 18.74 19.01 -15.66
C LYS A 295 19.96 18.21 -16.05
N LYS A 296 21.06 18.39 -15.31
CA LYS A 296 22.33 17.68 -15.58
C LYS A 296 22.26 16.19 -15.30
N ILE A 297 21.50 15.79 -14.27
CA ILE A 297 21.26 14.37 -14.01
C ILE A 297 20.38 13.77 -15.11
N ILE A 298 19.29 14.43 -15.52
CA ILE A 298 18.46 14.01 -16.65
C ILE A 298 19.32 13.77 -17.90
N ASP A 299 20.16 14.75 -18.27
CA ASP A 299 21.03 14.66 -19.44
C ASP A 299 21.93 13.40 -19.36
N VAL A 300 22.51 13.09 -18.19
CA VAL A 300 23.41 11.95 -18.02
C VAL A 300 22.66 10.62 -18.07
N ILE A 301 21.51 10.55 -17.40
CA ILE A 301 20.67 9.35 -17.33
C ILE A 301 20.15 8.96 -18.72
N GLU A 302 19.59 9.93 -19.47
CA GLU A 302 19.03 9.70 -20.80
C GLU A 302 20.13 9.38 -21.83
N LYS A 303 21.25 10.07 -21.78
CA LYS A 303 22.44 9.77 -22.63
C LYS A 303 22.92 8.33 -22.47
N ASN A 304 22.75 7.75 -21.29
CA ASN A 304 23.21 6.40 -20.99
C ASN A 304 22.08 5.35 -21.03
N ASP A 305 20.84 5.71 -21.40
CA ASP A 305 19.66 4.82 -21.35
C ASP A 305 19.55 4.09 -20.01
N TYR A 306 19.67 4.84 -18.89
CA TYR A 306 19.70 4.29 -17.53
C TYR A 306 18.43 4.58 -16.72
N GLN A 307 17.41 5.19 -17.30
CA GLN A 307 16.18 5.65 -16.62
C GLN A 307 15.39 4.52 -15.97
N LYS A 308 15.45 3.31 -16.50
CA LYS A 308 14.76 2.14 -15.92
C LYS A 308 15.47 1.52 -14.70
N GLN A 309 16.71 1.89 -14.46
CA GLN A 309 17.55 1.37 -13.37
C GLN A 309 17.90 2.46 -12.36
N ALA A 310 17.25 3.62 -12.44
CA ALA A 310 17.48 4.73 -11.54
C ALA A 310 16.16 5.19 -10.90
N ILE A 311 16.23 5.47 -9.62
CA ILE A 311 15.20 6.15 -8.84
C ILE A 311 15.83 7.37 -8.16
N TYR A 312 15.06 8.37 -7.80
CA TYR A 312 15.59 9.69 -7.44
C TYR A 312 14.98 10.19 -6.15
N MET A 313 15.77 10.93 -5.36
CA MET A 313 15.29 11.64 -4.19
C MET A 313 16.06 12.93 -3.94
N SER A 314 15.50 13.83 -3.16
CA SER A 314 16.18 15.01 -2.62
C SER A 314 15.57 15.41 -1.27
N LEU A 315 16.37 16.08 -0.44
CA LEU A 315 15.90 16.83 0.75
C LEU A 315 15.24 18.15 0.37
N ASP A 316 15.42 18.62 -0.87
CA ASP A 316 14.86 19.85 -1.40
C ASP A 316 13.57 19.56 -2.16
N LEU A 317 12.43 19.92 -1.58
CA LEU A 317 11.11 19.62 -2.15
C LEU A 317 10.90 20.30 -3.50
N ASP A 318 11.40 21.52 -3.69
CA ASP A 318 11.26 22.24 -4.96
C ASP A 318 11.99 21.50 -6.09
N THR A 319 13.15 20.91 -5.79
CA THR A 319 13.90 20.06 -6.73
C THR A 319 13.15 18.77 -7.06
N VAL A 320 12.51 18.13 -6.07
CA VAL A 320 11.65 16.95 -6.29
C VAL A 320 10.51 17.30 -7.24
N GLN A 321 9.77 18.37 -6.95
CA GLN A 321 8.64 18.82 -7.78
C GLN A 321 9.10 19.22 -9.20
N TYR A 322 10.25 19.90 -9.30
CA TYR A 322 10.83 20.22 -10.58
C TYR A 322 11.13 18.95 -11.37
N LEU A 323 11.80 17.97 -10.78
CA LEU A 323 12.15 16.71 -11.46
C LEU A 323 10.89 15.96 -11.90
N GLN A 324 9.85 15.88 -11.06
CA GLN A 324 8.56 15.28 -11.41
C GLN A 324 7.88 16.01 -12.58
N SER A 325 7.96 17.35 -12.62
CA SER A 325 7.40 18.13 -13.71
C SER A 325 8.09 17.84 -15.05
N GLN A 326 9.38 17.51 -15.02
CA GLN A 326 10.19 17.21 -16.22
C GLN A 326 10.07 15.74 -16.64
N ARG A 327 9.91 14.82 -15.69
CA ARG A 327 9.89 13.36 -15.91
C ARG A 327 8.83 12.70 -14.99
N PRO A 328 7.55 12.88 -15.30
CA PRO A 328 6.48 12.35 -14.45
C PRO A 328 6.42 10.82 -14.42
N GLU A 329 7.08 10.15 -15.37
CA GLU A 329 7.19 8.70 -15.42
C GLU A 329 8.35 8.10 -14.61
N TRP A 330 9.20 8.95 -14.04
CA TRP A 330 10.29 8.51 -13.19
C TRP A 330 9.84 8.30 -11.76
N TRP A 331 10.50 7.41 -11.03
CA TRP A 331 10.23 7.12 -9.63
C TRP A 331 10.97 8.10 -8.73
N ILE A 332 10.26 9.10 -8.21
CA ILE A 332 10.86 10.27 -7.56
C ILE A 332 10.28 10.43 -6.16
N GLY A 333 11.16 10.41 -5.15
CA GLY A 333 10.82 10.51 -3.74
C GLY A 333 11.32 11.78 -3.06
N TYR A 334 10.79 12.01 -1.87
CA TYR A 334 11.22 13.06 -0.99
C TYR A 334 11.98 12.47 0.19
N CYS A 335 13.20 12.97 0.44
CA CYS A 335 14.02 12.58 1.58
C CYS A 335 13.73 13.53 2.75
N ILE A 336 13.48 12.97 3.94
CA ILE A 336 13.12 13.76 5.13
C ILE A 336 14.16 13.51 6.21
N TYR A 337 14.79 14.59 6.64
CA TYR A 337 15.76 14.63 7.74
C TYR A 337 15.20 15.42 8.93
N GLY A 338 15.45 14.93 10.14
CA GLY A 338 15.03 15.62 11.36
C GLY A 338 13.53 15.58 11.64
N SER A 339 12.97 16.66 12.17
CA SER A 339 11.55 16.72 12.53
C SER A 339 10.67 16.64 11.28
N ALA A 340 9.93 15.54 11.12
CA ALA A 340 8.81 15.46 10.19
C ALA A 340 7.61 16.31 10.71
N GLY A 341 7.91 17.48 11.30
CA GLY A 341 6.89 18.40 11.78
C GLY A 341 5.95 18.73 10.64
N ASP A 342 4.66 18.52 10.85
CA ASP A 342 3.54 18.90 9.99
C ASP A 342 3.63 18.54 8.50
N ILE A 343 4.17 17.35 8.18
CA ILE A 343 3.94 16.72 6.87
C ILE A 343 2.44 16.36 6.75
N GLU A 344 1.59 17.04 7.49
CA GLU A 344 0.17 16.77 7.55
C GLU A 344 -0.54 17.44 6.38
N GLY A 345 -1.08 16.63 5.53
CA GLY A 345 -2.09 17.01 4.54
C GLY A 345 -1.56 17.38 3.15
N SER A 346 -0.56 18.24 3.00
CA SER A 346 -0.14 18.70 1.67
C SER A 346 0.84 17.75 0.94
N LEU A 347 1.72 17.10 1.68
CA LEU A 347 2.75 16.22 1.10
C LEU A 347 2.15 15.02 0.33
N TRP A 348 1.10 14.41 0.90
CA TRP A 348 0.43 13.24 0.31
C TRP A 348 -0.26 13.53 -1.02
N ASN A 349 -0.51 14.80 -1.33
CA ASN A 349 -1.19 15.24 -2.54
C ASN A 349 -0.23 15.82 -3.59
N GLN A 350 1.09 15.74 -3.37
CA GLN A 350 2.09 16.36 -4.23
C GLN A 350 2.65 15.44 -5.31
N GLY A 351 2.08 14.24 -5.47
CA GLY A 351 2.53 13.29 -6.48
C GLY A 351 3.90 12.66 -6.21
N ILE A 352 4.34 12.63 -4.94
CA ILE A 352 5.59 12.00 -4.53
C ILE A 352 5.43 10.49 -4.55
N ASP A 353 6.33 9.79 -5.23
CA ASP A 353 6.22 8.34 -5.42
C ASP A 353 6.65 7.53 -4.19
N PHE A 354 7.59 8.05 -3.39
CA PHE A 354 8.02 7.43 -2.12
C PHE A 354 8.60 8.46 -1.14
N LEU A 355 8.75 8.05 0.10
CA LEU A 355 9.44 8.82 1.14
C LEU A 355 10.66 8.06 1.64
N ALA A 356 11.81 8.74 1.72
CA ALA A 356 12.99 8.25 2.42
C ALA A 356 13.09 8.98 3.77
N ILE A 357 13.00 8.27 4.88
CA ILE A 357 12.92 8.88 6.21
C ILE A 357 14.01 8.35 7.14
N GLU A 358 14.46 9.23 8.03
CA GLU A 358 15.43 8.87 9.06
C GLU A 358 14.84 7.81 10.04
N GLU A 359 15.66 6.86 10.47
CA GLU A 359 15.27 5.71 11.29
C GLU A 359 14.44 6.11 12.53
N ASN A 360 14.85 7.15 13.23
CA ASN A 360 14.18 7.64 14.44
C ASN A 360 12.79 8.23 14.18
N ARG A 361 12.40 8.44 12.91
CA ARG A 361 11.12 8.99 12.46
C ARG A 361 10.18 7.95 11.89
N ALA A 362 10.66 6.76 11.62
CA ALA A 362 9.87 5.64 11.12
C ALA A 362 8.95 5.06 12.22
N THR A 363 8.06 5.90 12.76
CA THR A 363 7.07 5.46 13.76
C THR A 363 5.96 4.65 13.10
N VAL A 364 5.32 3.78 13.89
CA VAL A 364 4.16 2.98 13.43
C VAL A 364 3.11 3.87 12.76
N SER A 365 2.73 4.97 13.42
CA SER A 365 1.70 5.88 12.91
C SER A 365 2.10 6.54 11.59
N PHE A 366 3.38 6.88 11.42
CA PHE A 366 3.88 7.48 10.18
C PHE A 366 3.83 6.47 9.03
N VAL A 367 4.41 5.28 9.23
CA VAL A 367 4.43 4.22 8.21
C VAL A 367 3.01 3.80 7.82
N GLU A 368 2.11 3.60 8.79
CA GLU A 368 0.71 3.32 8.51
C GLU A 368 0.03 4.44 7.71
N LYS A 369 0.30 5.71 8.05
CA LYS A 369 -0.26 6.85 7.32
C LYS A 369 0.27 6.91 5.88
N ALA A 370 1.56 6.67 5.67
CA ALA A 370 2.16 6.59 4.35
C ALA A 370 1.53 5.46 3.52
N ASN A 371 1.43 4.27 4.10
CA ASN A 371 0.83 3.10 3.45
C ASN A 371 -0.64 3.34 3.09
N ARG A 372 -1.42 4.02 3.95
CA ARG A 372 -2.82 4.41 3.62
C ARG A 372 -2.92 5.39 2.46
N ASN A 373 -1.90 6.19 2.23
CA ASN A 373 -1.81 7.12 1.10
C ASN A 373 -1.07 6.53 -0.12
N TRP A 374 -0.75 5.23 -0.09
CA TRP A 374 -0.07 4.52 -1.17
C TRP A 374 1.35 5.03 -1.45
N VAL A 375 2.00 5.61 -0.45
CA VAL A 375 3.35 6.14 -0.55
C VAL A 375 4.33 5.20 0.16
N PRO A 376 5.16 4.45 -0.59
CA PRO A 376 6.21 3.61 -0.03
C PRO A 376 7.17 4.41 0.86
N VAL A 377 7.65 3.75 1.92
CA VAL A 377 8.61 4.34 2.84
C VAL A 377 9.91 3.54 2.80
N TYR A 378 11.03 4.24 2.58
CA TYR A 378 12.38 3.70 2.72
C TYR A 378 13.00 4.31 3.98
N VAL A 379 13.57 3.47 4.85
CA VAL A 379 14.10 3.92 6.13
C VAL A 379 15.63 3.91 6.11
N TRP A 380 16.25 5.02 6.51
CA TRP A 380 17.71 5.22 6.55
C TRP A 380 18.17 5.78 7.89
N THR A 381 19.38 5.49 8.42
CA THR A 381 20.21 4.38 7.99
C THR A 381 20.08 3.29 9.02
N VAL A 382 19.65 2.11 8.62
CA VAL A 382 19.38 0.98 9.53
C VAL A 382 20.46 -0.08 9.34
N ASP A 383 21.30 -0.32 10.36
CA ASP A 383 22.44 -1.22 10.28
C ASP A 383 22.30 -2.47 11.14
N ASP A 384 21.34 -2.48 12.07
CA ASP A 384 21.04 -3.63 12.92
C ASP A 384 19.98 -4.54 12.29
N GLU A 385 20.30 -5.85 12.13
CA GLU A 385 19.42 -6.82 11.46
C GLU A 385 18.06 -6.97 12.15
N SER A 386 18.03 -6.89 13.47
CA SER A 386 16.78 -7.04 14.23
C SER A 386 15.86 -5.83 14.04
N ARG A 387 16.44 -4.63 13.95
CA ARG A 387 15.69 -3.41 13.63
C ARG A 387 15.21 -3.39 12.18
N MET A 388 16.02 -3.89 11.24
CA MET A 388 15.58 -4.07 9.85
C MET A 388 14.31 -4.91 9.79
N ILE A 389 14.28 -6.07 10.48
CA ILE A 389 13.12 -6.95 10.52
C ILE A 389 11.92 -6.23 11.14
N GLN A 390 12.08 -5.49 12.24
CA GLN A 390 11.01 -4.71 12.85
C GLN A 390 10.41 -3.68 11.88
N TYR A 391 11.23 -2.96 11.11
CA TYR A 391 10.72 -2.01 10.11
C TYR A 391 10.00 -2.71 8.96
N LEU A 392 10.49 -3.87 8.51
CA LEU A 392 9.81 -4.68 7.50
C LEU A 392 8.44 -5.16 8.01
N GLU A 393 8.35 -5.57 9.28
CA GLU A 393 7.09 -5.94 9.93
C GLU A 393 6.12 -4.75 10.08
N LEU A 394 6.63 -3.52 10.20
CA LEU A 394 5.82 -2.31 10.16
C LEU A 394 5.30 -1.97 8.76
N GLY A 395 5.82 -2.62 7.72
CA GLY A 395 5.38 -2.41 6.34
C GLY A 395 6.18 -1.34 5.59
N VAL A 396 7.46 -1.11 5.95
CA VAL A 396 8.33 -0.28 5.11
C VAL A 396 8.70 -1.02 3.83
N SER A 397 8.86 -0.28 2.74
CA SER A 397 9.10 -0.81 1.40
C SER A 397 10.59 -0.93 1.04
N GLY A 398 11.48 -0.45 1.91
CA GLY A 398 12.92 -0.58 1.71
C GLY A 398 13.74 -0.18 2.92
N ILE A 399 14.91 -0.80 3.02
CA ILE A 399 15.91 -0.53 4.05
C ILE A 399 17.17 0.03 3.38
N ILE A 400 17.53 1.25 3.75
CA ILE A 400 18.80 1.88 3.35
C ILE A 400 19.81 1.61 4.47
N THR A 401 20.92 0.91 4.13
CA THR A 401 21.88 0.39 5.12
C THR A 401 23.32 0.46 4.63
N ASN A 402 24.26 0.64 5.54
CA ASN A 402 25.68 0.50 5.28
C ASN A 402 26.11 -0.96 5.05
N TYR A 403 25.27 -1.93 5.45
CA TYR A 403 25.55 -3.38 5.40
C TYR A 403 24.53 -4.12 4.51
N PRO A 404 24.63 -4.04 3.17
CA PRO A 404 23.66 -4.66 2.27
C PRO A 404 23.48 -6.17 2.50
N ASN A 405 24.53 -6.89 2.87
CA ASN A 405 24.46 -8.32 3.24
C ASN A 405 23.57 -8.60 4.44
N ARG A 406 23.55 -7.72 5.45
CA ARG A 406 22.62 -7.83 6.60
C ARG A 406 21.21 -7.49 6.15
N GLY A 407 21.06 -6.44 5.32
CA GLY A 407 19.78 -6.08 4.73
C GLY A 407 19.17 -7.23 3.94
N ARG A 408 19.95 -7.89 3.08
CA ARG A 408 19.51 -9.06 2.31
C ARG A 408 19.06 -10.19 3.22
N LYS A 409 19.85 -10.51 4.24
CA LYS A 409 19.51 -11.55 5.21
C LYS A 409 18.21 -11.21 5.97
N ALA A 410 18.02 -9.96 6.39
CA ALA A 410 16.79 -9.51 7.06
C ALA A 410 15.58 -9.64 6.15
N VAL A 411 15.68 -9.21 4.89
CA VAL A 411 14.60 -9.31 3.89
C VAL A 411 14.27 -10.76 3.58
N ASP A 412 15.26 -11.62 3.39
CA ASP A 412 15.03 -13.03 3.08
C ASP A 412 14.36 -13.76 4.28
N LYS A 413 14.80 -13.49 5.50
CA LYS A 413 14.17 -14.01 6.72
C LYS A 413 12.74 -13.49 6.89
N PHE A 414 12.49 -12.21 6.61
CA PHE A 414 11.15 -11.65 6.63
C PHE A 414 10.24 -12.33 5.59
N LYS A 415 10.74 -12.60 4.37
CA LYS A 415 10.01 -13.33 3.33
C LYS A 415 9.69 -14.76 3.73
N GLU A 416 10.65 -15.48 4.31
CA GLU A 416 10.43 -16.85 4.78
C GLU A 416 9.31 -16.91 5.82
N ASN A 417 9.30 -15.98 6.78
CA ASN A 417 8.27 -15.90 7.82
C ASN A 417 6.88 -15.53 7.26
N ASN A 418 6.83 -14.86 6.11
CA ASN A 418 5.61 -14.38 5.46
C ASN A 418 5.37 -15.06 4.10
N TYR A 419 5.93 -16.24 3.85
CA TYR A 419 5.92 -16.94 2.58
C TYR A 419 4.53 -17.09 1.94
N GLN A 420 3.50 -17.45 2.71
CA GLN A 420 2.13 -17.60 2.20
C GLN A 420 1.57 -16.30 1.61
N TYR A 421 1.95 -15.16 2.19
CA TYR A 421 1.52 -13.86 1.74
C TYR A 421 2.16 -13.49 0.40
N TYR A 422 3.46 -13.70 0.23
CA TYR A 422 4.19 -13.38 -1.00
C TYR A 422 3.85 -14.30 -2.17
N TYR A 423 3.51 -15.55 -1.90
CA TYR A 423 3.17 -16.52 -2.94
C TYR A 423 1.84 -16.19 -3.64
N HIS A 424 0.90 -15.56 -2.93
CA HIS A 424 -0.43 -15.23 -3.45
C HIS A 424 -0.53 -13.83 -4.07
N HIS A 425 0.44 -12.95 -3.83
CA HIS A 425 0.40 -11.55 -4.24
C HIS A 425 1.62 -11.19 -5.08
N GLY A 426 1.86 -11.96 -6.14
CA GLY A 426 3.01 -11.81 -7.03
C GLY A 426 3.35 -10.34 -7.34
N SER A 427 4.62 -10.05 -7.46
CA SER A 427 5.27 -8.76 -7.64
C SER A 427 4.47 -7.78 -8.50
N GLY A 428 3.81 -6.81 -7.89
CA GLY A 428 3.11 -5.72 -8.56
C GLY A 428 4.04 -4.59 -9.01
N TYR A 429 5.33 -4.86 -9.24
CA TYR A 429 6.22 -3.91 -9.88
C TYR A 429 6.32 -4.22 -11.38
N PRO A 430 6.41 -3.20 -12.22
CA PRO A 430 6.70 -3.44 -13.62
C PRO A 430 8.00 -4.25 -13.68
N ASP A 431 7.91 -5.41 -14.31
CA ASP A 431 9.07 -6.24 -14.59
C ASP A 431 10.15 -5.38 -15.25
N SER A 432 11.31 -5.34 -14.59
CA SER A 432 12.53 -4.69 -15.05
C SER A 432 13.00 -5.24 -16.39
#